data_e6c02b3cf7b237077bb95fee8d1ace2c
#
_entry.id   e6c02b3cf7b237077bb95fee8d1ace2c
#
_cell.length_a   1.000
_cell.length_b   1.000
_cell.length_c   1.000
_cell.angle_alpha   90.00
_cell.angle_beta   90.00
_cell.angle_gamma   90.00
#
_symmetry.space_group_name_H-M   'P 1'
#
loop_
_entity.id
_entity.type
_entity.pdbx_description
1 polymer ?
#
loop_
_entity_poly.entity_id
_entity_poly.type
_entity_poly.pdbx_seq_one_letter_code
_entity_poly.pdbx_strand_id
1 'polypeptide(L)'
;GVHAAEDNVIRLALVGCGGRGSGAAANALSSSSGPTRLVAMADVFEDRLKGSYNALQGQFKEQVDVPPERRFVGFDAYRKAIDAVGPGGVMIQATHSAFRPLHVGHAIEKGVHVFMEKSFAPDPAGTRRILQIADQAKQKNLKIGCGLMCRHSSARQAMIGKIREGALGQIVLIRAYRMDAGIRLEPFPGNQSEVLWQLRRPYAFLWVS
;
A
#
# COMPACT_ATOMS: atom_id res chain seq x y z
N GLY A 1 17.84 -33.11 -12.74
CA GLY A 1 16.95 -32.44 -11.77
C GLY A 1 15.70 -32.05 -12.52
N VAL A 2 14.57 -32.55 -12.07
CA VAL A 2 13.25 -32.11 -12.56
C VAL A 2 13.06 -30.72 -11.97
N HIS A 3 13.24 -29.67 -12.76
CA HIS A 3 12.71 -28.36 -12.42
C HIS A 3 11.19 -28.50 -12.45
N ALA A 4 10.55 -28.60 -11.29
CA ALA A 4 9.13 -28.35 -11.18
C ALA A 4 8.92 -26.96 -11.79
N ALA A 5 7.98 -26.82 -12.72
CA ALA A 5 7.66 -25.53 -13.31
C ALA A 5 7.37 -24.57 -12.15
N GLU A 6 8.26 -23.61 -11.92
CA GLU A 6 8.00 -22.54 -10.97
C GLU A 6 6.75 -21.84 -11.48
N ASP A 7 5.72 -21.86 -10.66
CA ASP A 7 4.51 -21.12 -10.91
C ASP A 7 4.91 -19.63 -10.82
N ASN A 8 5.16 -19.00 -11.97
CA ASN A 8 5.58 -17.60 -12.06
C ASN A 8 4.50 -16.61 -11.58
N VAL A 9 3.51 -17.07 -10.85
CA VAL A 9 2.43 -16.26 -10.28
C VAL A 9 2.94 -15.42 -9.09
N ILE A 10 2.85 -14.11 -9.22
CA ILE A 10 3.17 -13.18 -8.14
C ILE A 10 2.02 -13.21 -7.11
N ARG A 11 2.30 -13.72 -5.92
CA ARG A 11 1.33 -13.74 -4.81
C ARG A 11 1.26 -12.37 -4.16
N LEU A 12 0.02 -11.90 -3.89
CA LEU A 12 -0.28 -10.61 -3.30
C LEU A 12 -0.96 -10.77 -1.94
N ALA A 13 -0.59 -9.97 -0.96
CA ALA A 13 -1.35 -9.74 0.27
C ALA A 13 -1.80 -8.29 0.32
N LEU A 14 -3.09 -8.04 0.56
CA LEU A 14 -3.63 -6.70 0.78
C LEU A 14 -3.72 -6.40 2.27
N VAL A 15 -3.02 -5.37 2.72
CA VAL A 15 -3.05 -4.85 4.10
C VAL A 15 -3.63 -3.44 4.10
N GLY A 16 -4.86 -3.31 4.59
CA GLY A 16 -5.69 -2.12 4.51
C GLY A 16 -6.70 -2.21 3.35
N CYS A 17 -7.92 -2.63 3.66
CA CYS A 17 -8.99 -2.95 2.71
C CYS A 17 -9.98 -1.79 2.48
N GLY A 18 -9.55 -0.55 2.72
CA GLY A 18 -10.33 0.64 2.34
C GLY A 18 -10.34 0.87 0.83
N GLY A 19 -11.03 1.92 0.37
CA GLY A 19 -11.16 2.22 -1.06
C GLY A 19 -9.82 2.34 -1.79
N ARG A 20 -8.78 2.95 -1.15
CA ARG A 20 -7.45 3.04 -1.76
C ARG A 20 -6.78 1.67 -1.87
N GLY A 21 -6.88 0.85 -0.82
CA GLY A 21 -6.31 -0.51 -0.82
C GLY A 21 -6.97 -1.41 -1.86
N SER A 22 -8.31 -1.43 -1.91
CA SER A 22 -9.06 -2.17 -2.93
C SER A 22 -8.68 -1.76 -4.34
N GLY A 23 -8.56 -0.44 -4.60
CA GLY A 23 -8.12 0.07 -5.89
C GLY A 23 -6.68 -0.31 -6.24
N ALA A 24 -5.76 -0.31 -5.26
CA ALA A 24 -4.38 -0.74 -5.50
C ALA A 24 -4.29 -2.24 -5.81
N ALA A 25 -5.07 -3.07 -5.11
CA ALA A 25 -5.16 -4.50 -5.40
C ALA A 25 -5.76 -4.75 -6.80
N ALA A 26 -6.83 -4.04 -7.17
CA ALA A 26 -7.41 -4.13 -8.51
C ALA A 26 -6.39 -3.75 -9.60
N ASN A 27 -5.63 -2.66 -9.39
CA ASN A 27 -4.58 -2.27 -10.34
C ASN A 27 -3.48 -3.35 -10.46
N ALA A 28 -3.08 -3.97 -9.35
CA ALA A 28 -2.09 -5.04 -9.37
C ALA A 28 -2.61 -6.29 -10.08
N LEU A 29 -3.89 -6.66 -9.88
CA LEU A 29 -4.54 -7.78 -10.54
C LEU A 29 -4.78 -7.52 -12.04
N SER A 30 -4.89 -6.26 -12.46
CA SER A 30 -5.01 -5.85 -13.87
C SER A 30 -3.65 -5.68 -14.58
N SER A 31 -2.53 -5.94 -13.90
CA SER A 31 -1.20 -5.75 -14.50
C SER A 31 -0.94 -6.75 -15.62
N SER A 32 -0.42 -6.26 -16.74
CA SER A 32 0.03 -7.09 -17.86
C SER A 32 1.48 -7.58 -17.71
N SER A 33 2.18 -7.20 -16.62
CA SER A 33 3.60 -7.52 -16.41
C SER A 33 3.86 -8.96 -15.96
N GLY A 34 2.82 -9.73 -15.71
CA GLY A 34 2.88 -11.13 -15.30
C GLY A 34 1.61 -11.56 -14.53
N PRO A 35 1.40 -12.87 -14.36
CA PRO A 35 0.24 -13.36 -13.62
C PRO A 35 0.35 -12.99 -12.14
N THR A 36 -0.74 -12.49 -11.58
CA THR A 36 -0.85 -12.12 -10.17
C THR A 36 -2.01 -12.84 -9.51
N ARG A 37 -1.89 -13.11 -8.21
CA ARG A 37 -2.96 -13.73 -7.41
C ARG A 37 -3.03 -13.11 -6.02
N LEU A 38 -4.19 -12.62 -5.62
CA LEU A 38 -4.44 -12.16 -4.26
C LEU A 38 -4.71 -13.39 -3.38
N VAL A 39 -3.85 -13.61 -2.38
CA VAL A 39 -3.88 -14.81 -1.54
C VAL A 39 -4.19 -14.53 -0.07
N ALA A 40 -4.10 -13.29 0.40
CA ALA A 40 -4.41 -12.92 1.77
C ALA A 40 -4.91 -11.48 1.85
N MET A 41 -5.78 -11.20 2.81
CA MET A 41 -6.29 -9.85 3.09
C MET A 41 -6.31 -9.57 4.58
N ALA A 42 -6.02 -8.32 4.97
CA ALA A 42 -6.01 -7.87 6.36
C ALA A 42 -6.56 -6.45 6.51
N ASP A 43 -7.41 -6.24 7.49
CA ASP A 43 -7.86 -4.92 7.93
C ASP A 43 -8.21 -4.95 9.42
N VAL A 44 -8.24 -3.78 10.06
CA VAL A 44 -8.75 -3.65 11.43
C VAL A 44 -10.27 -3.83 11.46
N PHE A 45 -10.96 -3.49 10.37
CA PHE A 45 -12.41 -3.50 10.25
C PHE A 45 -12.90 -4.63 9.34
N GLU A 46 -13.72 -5.50 9.91
CA GLU A 46 -14.30 -6.65 9.20
C GLU A 46 -15.19 -6.22 8.02
N ASP A 47 -15.98 -5.16 8.18
CA ASP A 47 -16.85 -4.62 7.14
C ASP A 47 -16.05 -4.13 5.93
N ARG A 48 -14.92 -3.44 6.15
CA ARG A 48 -14.00 -3.03 5.08
C ARG A 48 -13.39 -4.22 4.37
N LEU A 49 -12.92 -5.21 5.12
CA LEU A 49 -12.36 -6.43 4.56
C LEU A 49 -13.38 -7.17 3.71
N LYS A 50 -14.59 -7.39 4.22
CA LYS A 50 -15.69 -8.06 3.49
C LYS A 50 -16.08 -7.30 2.22
N GLY A 51 -16.26 -5.98 2.31
CA GLY A 51 -16.61 -5.14 1.16
C GLY A 51 -15.55 -5.19 0.06
N SER A 52 -14.27 -5.06 0.44
CA SER A 52 -13.13 -5.17 -0.48
C SER A 52 -13.03 -6.55 -1.13
N TYR A 53 -13.16 -7.61 -0.32
CA TYR A 53 -13.14 -8.97 -0.82
C TYR A 53 -14.23 -9.21 -1.87
N ASN A 54 -15.47 -8.85 -1.57
CA ASN A 54 -16.59 -9.05 -2.48
C ASN A 54 -16.40 -8.30 -3.81
N ALA A 55 -15.92 -7.05 -3.75
CA ALA A 55 -15.65 -6.25 -4.93
C ALA A 55 -14.53 -6.86 -5.81
N LEU A 56 -13.42 -7.26 -5.19
CA LEU A 56 -12.29 -7.86 -5.90
C LEU A 56 -12.65 -9.25 -6.45
N GLN A 57 -13.35 -10.08 -5.67
CA GLN A 57 -13.82 -11.40 -6.11
C GLN A 57 -14.79 -11.29 -7.29
N GLY A 58 -15.68 -10.28 -7.27
CA GLY A 58 -16.61 -10.04 -8.38
C GLY A 58 -15.92 -9.65 -9.68
N GLN A 59 -14.82 -8.90 -9.60
CA GLN A 59 -14.10 -8.39 -10.76
C GLN A 59 -12.98 -9.32 -11.26
N PHE A 60 -12.30 -10.03 -10.34
CA PHE A 60 -11.08 -10.81 -10.61
C PHE A 60 -11.18 -12.25 -10.10
N LYS A 61 -12.33 -12.89 -10.32
CA LYS A 61 -12.68 -14.20 -9.76
C LYS A 61 -11.54 -15.23 -9.78
N GLU A 62 -10.88 -15.38 -10.92
CA GLU A 62 -9.82 -16.37 -11.12
C GLU A 62 -8.50 -16.02 -10.40
N GLN A 63 -8.32 -14.76 -10.05
CA GLN A 63 -7.08 -14.25 -9.43
C GLN A 63 -7.23 -14.00 -7.93
N VAL A 64 -8.43 -14.11 -7.36
CA VAL A 64 -8.71 -13.92 -5.94
C VAL A 64 -8.89 -15.26 -5.24
N ASP A 65 -7.80 -15.72 -4.64
CA ASP A 65 -7.74 -16.98 -3.87
C ASP A 65 -7.52 -16.62 -2.38
N VAL A 66 -8.56 -16.04 -1.75
CA VAL A 66 -8.54 -15.64 -0.34
C VAL A 66 -9.66 -16.36 0.40
N PRO A 67 -9.44 -17.62 0.83
CA PRO A 67 -10.41 -18.34 1.65
C PRO A 67 -10.57 -17.70 3.04
N PRO A 68 -11.60 -18.05 3.81
CA PRO A 68 -11.92 -17.41 5.08
C PRO A 68 -10.74 -17.35 6.07
N GLU A 69 -9.93 -18.40 6.14
CA GLU A 69 -8.76 -18.50 7.02
C GLU A 69 -7.59 -17.60 6.63
N ARG A 70 -7.64 -16.98 5.45
CA ARG A 70 -6.66 -15.98 4.98
C ARG A 70 -7.24 -14.56 4.90
N ARG A 71 -8.37 -14.32 5.60
CA ARG A 71 -9.03 -13.03 5.79
C ARG A 71 -8.89 -12.61 7.25
N PHE A 72 -7.89 -11.80 7.54
CA PHE A 72 -7.49 -11.49 8.90
C PHE A 72 -8.05 -10.15 9.36
N VAL A 73 -8.65 -10.12 10.56
CA VAL A 73 -9.20 -8.90 11.17
C VAL A 73 -8.45 -8.57 12.45
N GLY A 74 -8.18 -7.28 12.67
CA GLY A 74 -7.54 -6.76 13.88
C GLY A 74 -6.19 -6.09 13.64
N PHE A 75 -5.59 -5.56 14.72
CA PHE A 75 -4.34 -4.80 14.62
C PHE A 75 -3.13 -5.67 14.22
N ASP A 76 -3.10 -6.93 14.59
CA ASP A 76 -2.02 -7.87 14.23
C ASP A 76 -2.30 -8.64 12.93
N ALA A 77 -3.43 -8.38 12.29
CA ALA A 77 -3.84 -9.05 11.04
C ALA A 77 -2.80 -8.93 9.92
N TYR A 78 -2.07 -7.81 9.87
CA TYR A 78 -1.01 -7.60 8.88
C TYR A 78 0.09 -8.67 8.96
N ARG A 79 0.46 -9.12 10.17
CA ARG A 79 1.48 -10.17 10.35
C ARG A 79 1.04 -11.46 9.68
N LYS A 80 -0.19 -11.87 9.96
CA LYS A 80 -0.77 -13.10 9.40
C LYS A 80 -0.89 -13.04 7.88
N ALA A 81 -1.26 -11.87 7.31
CA ALA A 81 -1.33 -11.70 5.87
C ALA A 81 0.06 -11.75 5.21
N ILE A 82 1.08 -11.15 5.84
CA ILE A 82 2.47 -11.21 5.38
C ILE A 82 3.01 -12.65 5.47
N ASP A 83 2.74 -13.36 6.55
CA ASP A 83 3.15 -14.77 6.70
C ASP A 83 2.44 -15.66 5.67
N ALA A 84 1.17 -15.40 5.37
CA ALA A 84 0.38 -16.15 4.40
C ALA A 84 0.85 -15.93 2.94
N VAL A 85 1.28 -14.72 2.58
CA VAL A 85 1.83 -14.47 1.24
C VAL A 85 3.21 -15.10 1.07
N GLY A 86 3.99 -15.14 2.14
CA GLY A 86 5.31 -15.77 2.22
C GLY A 86 6.42 -15.09 1.42
N PRO A 87 7.66 -15.57 1.55
CA PRO A 87 8.82 -15.01 0.88
C PRO A 87 8.65 -14.96 -0.65
N GLY A 88 9.14 -13.88 -1.28
CA GLY A 88 9.00 -13.62 -2.71
C GLY A 88 7.61 -13.10 -3.13
N GLY A 89 6.63 -13.10 -2.23
CA GLY A 89 5.34 -12.45 -2.46
C GLY A 89 5.42 -10.93 -2.31
N VAL A 90 4.31 -10.24 -2.55
CA VAL A 90 4.20 -8.78 -2.47
C VAL A 90 3.10 -8.37 -1.49
N MET A 91 3.43 -7.56 -0.50
CA MET A 91 2.46 -6.87 0.34
C MET A 91 2.04 -5.55 -0.33
N ILE A 92 0.75 -5.37 -0.56
CA ILE A 92 0.15 -4.07 -0.91
C ILE A 92 -0.32 -3.42 0.38
N GLN A 93 0.35 -2.34 0.79
CA GLN A 93 0.11 -1.69 2.08
C GLN A 93 -0.58 -0.35 1.88
N ALA A 94 -1.84 -0.26 2.32
CA ALA A 94 -2.70 0.93 2.19
C ALA A 94 -3.35 1.36 3.52
N THR A 95 -2.71 1.06 4.64
CA THR A 95 -3.12 1.52 5.97
C THR A 95 -2.67 2.96 6.23
N HIS A 96 -2.98 3.51 7.41
CA HIS A 96 -2.46 4.82 7.81
C HIS A 96 -0.94 4.86 7.86
N SER A 97 -0.37 6.04 7.57
CA SER A 97 1.08 6.25 7.53
C SER A 97 1.79 5.88 8.84
N ALA A 98 1.12 6.03 10.00
CA ALA A 98 1.66 5.64 11.30
C ALA A 98 2.06 4.16 11.41
N PHE A 99 1.36 3.28 10.71
CA PHE A 99 1.63 1.83 10.76
C PHE A 99 2.67 1.38 9.72
N ARG A 100 3.01 2.21 8.74
CA ARG A 100 3.90 1.81 7.63
C ARG A 100 5.28 1.35 8.08
N PRO A 101 6.00 2.06 8.95
CA PRO A 101 7.32 1.60 9.37
C PRO A 101 7.28 0.22 10.04
N LEU A 102 6.19 -0.08 10.77
CA LEU A 102 6.01 -1.37 11.42
C LEU A 102 5.68 -2.48 10.41
N HIS A 103 4.70 -2.24 9.53
CA HIS A 103 4.25 -3.23 8.56
C HIS A 103 5.32 -3.53 7.52
N VAL A 104 5.98 -2.49 6.98
CA VAL A 104 7.04 -2.63 5.98
C VAL A 104 8.25 -3.34 6.57
N GLY A 105 8.66 -2.99 7.81
CA GLY A 105 9.74 -3.67 8.50
C GLY A 105 9.49 -5.18 8.62
N HIS A 106 8.29 -5.56 9.08
CA HIS A 106 7.93 -6.97 9.19
C HIS A 106 7.93 -7.69 7.82
N ALA A 107 7.43 -7.05 6.76
CA ALA A 107 7.45 -7.63 5.41
C ALA A 107 8.89 -7.89 4.92
N ILE A 108 9.80 -6.93 5.13
CA ILE A 108 11.22 -7.08 4.74
C ILE A 108 11.92 -8.15 5.58
N GLU A 109 11.61 -8.26 6.87
CA GLU A 109 12.10 -9.35 7.74
C GLU A 109 11.70 -10.73 7.17
N LYS A 110 10.46 -10.86 6.71
CA LYS A 110 9.87 -12.10 6.16
C LYS A 110 10.21 -12.36 4.69
N GLY A 111 11.03 -11.54 4.06
CA GLY A 111 11.43 -11.75 2.66
C GLY A 111 10.32 -11.40 1.65
N VAL A 112 9.38 -10.51 2.02
CA VAL A 112 8.25 -10.10 1.21
C VAL A 112 8.53 -8.73 0.59
N HIS A 113 8.30 -8.59 -0.72
CA HIS A 113 8.35 -7.32 -1.42
C HIS A 113 7.20 -6.41 -0.99
N VAL A 114 7.34 -5.11 -1.15
CA VAL A 114 6.35 -4.14 -0.68
C VAL A 114 5.96 -3.16 -1.77
N PHE A 115 4.67 -2.96 -1.95
CA PHE A 115 4.12 -1.74 -2.50
C PHE A 115 3.44 -0.98 -1.36
N MET A 116 3.87 0.23 -1.06
CA MET A 116 3.26 1.07 -0.02
C MET A 116 2.66 2.34 -0.59
N GLU A 117 1.49 2.72 -0.08
CA GLU A 117 0.86 3.98 -0.41
C GLU A 117 1.59 5.17 0.25
N LYS A 118 1.36 6.35 -0.27
CA LYS A 118 1.78 7.63 0.35
C LYS A 118 0.91 7.87 1.60
N SER A 119 1.35 8.60 2.60
CA SER A 119 2.66 9.11 2.97
C SER A 119 3.46 8.02 3.67
N PHE A 120 4.79 8.11 3.63
CA PHE A 120 5.62 6.97 4.04
C PHE A 120 5.71 6.81 5.56
N ALA A 121 5.56 7.88 6.30
CA ALA A 121 5.52 7.91 7.75
C ALA A 121 4.84 9.20 8.22
N PRO A 122 4.37 9.27 9.48
CA PRO A 122 3.71 10.46 10.02
C PRO A 122 4.71 11.53 10.52
N ASP A 123 5.96 11.14 10.75
CA ASP A 123 6.95 11.97 11.45
C ASP A 123 8.39 11.68 10.95
N PRO A 124 9.37 12.54 11.35
CA PRO A 124 10.76 12.34 10.95
C PRO A 124 11.38 11.04 11.48
N ALA A 125 10.98 10.54 12.64
CA ALA A 125 11.51 9.30 13.21
C ALA A 125 11.05 8.09 12.37
N GLY A 126 9.77 8.03 12.03
CA GLY A 126 9.21 7.03 11.14
C GLY A 126 9.84 7.09 9.74
N THR A 127 10.10 8.29 9.22
CA THR A 127 10.80 8.46 7.93
C THR A 127 12.20 7.89 7.97
N ARG A 128 13.00 8.19 9.01
CA ARG A 128 14.33 7.58 9.19
C ARG A 128 14.25 6.06 9.27
N ARG A 129 13.25 5.51 9.97
CA ARG A 129 13.04 4.08 10.05
C ARG A 129 12.73 3.46 8.69
N ILE A 130 11.90 4.09 7.86
CA ILE A 130 11.62 3.63 6.48
C ILE A 130 12.89 3.63 5.63
N LEU A 131 13.76 4.63 5.75
CA LEU A 131 15.03 4.66 5.04
C LEU A 131 15.95 3.49 5.47
N GLN A 132 16.06 3.22 6.76
CA GLN A 132 16.81 2.06 7.27
C GLN A 132 16.24 0.73 6.76
N ILE A 133 14.92 0.59 6.72
CA ILE A 133 14.24 -0.59 6.17
C ILE A 133 14.52 -0.71 4.65
N ALA A 134 14.58 0.39 3.93
CA ALA A 134 14.92 0.39 2.50
C ALA A 134 16.35 -0.11 2.26
N ASP A 135 17.31 0.26 3.11
CA ASP A 135 18.68 -0.27 3.05
C ASP A 135 18.72 -1.78 3.32
N GLN A 136 17.97 -2.26 4.32
CA GLN A 136 17.82 -3.69 4.61
C GLN A 136 17.17 -4.45 3.43
N ALA A 137 16.14 -3.86 2.80
CA ALA A 137 15.50 -4.43 1.62
C ALA A 137 16.50 -4.58 0.46
N LYS A 138 17.33 -3.56 0.24
CA LYS A 138 18.38 -3.58 -0.78
C LYS A 138 19.39 -4.72 -0.53
N GLN A 139 19.83 -4.90 0.71
CA GLN A 139 20.75 -5.99 1.08
C GLN A 139 20.15 -7.38 0.84
N LYS A 140 18.84 -7.53 1.03
CA LYS A 140 18.09 -8.77 0.80
C LYS A 140 17.57 -8.92 -0.65
N ASN A 141 17.93 -8.02 -1.57
CA ASN A 141 17.38 -7.94 -2.94
C ASN A 141 15.84 -7.83 -2.99
N LEU A 142 15.20 -7.30 -1.95
CA LEU A 142 13.77 -7.04 -1.91
C LEU A 142 13.45 -5.68 -2.52
N LYS A 143 12.24 -5.56 -3.09
CA LYS A 143 11.81 -4.34 -3.78
C LYS A 143 10.76 -3.61 -2.94
N ILE A 144 10.88 -2.30 -2.86
CA ILE A 144 9.89 -1.41 -2.25
C ILE A 144 9.43 -0.44 -3.34
N GLY A 145 8.17 -0.57 -3.76
CA GLY A 145 7.50 0.38 -4.63
C GLY A 145 6.66 1.36 -3.82
N CYS A 146 6.51 2.59 -4.31
CA CYS A 146 5.79 3.66 -3.62
C CYS A 146 4.66 4.21 -4.49
N GLY A 147 3.48 4.41 -3.92
CA GLY A 147 2.28 4.93 -4.58
C GLY A 147 2.35 6.43 -4.91
N LEU A 148 3.42 6.85 -5.58
CA LEU A 148 3.64 8.24 -6.04
C LEU A 148 3.08 8.44 -7.45
N MET A 149 1.76 8.54 -7.57
CA MET A 149 1.02 8.66 -8.83
C MET A 149 1.64 9.71 -9.79
N CYS A 150 2.00 10.88 -9.27
CA CYS A 150 2.57 11.94 -10.10
C CYS A 150 3.93 11.57 -10.69
N ARG A 151 4.75 10.81 -9.96
CA ARG A 151 6.06 10.34 -10.39
C ARG A 151 5.96 9.32 -11.54
N HIS A 152 4.90 8.50 -11.50
CA HIS A 152 4.70 7.41 -12.46
C HIS A 152 3.82 7.80 -13.66
N SER A 153 3.32 9.04 -13.72
CA SER A 153 2.57 9.56 -14.86
C SER A 153 3.48 9.76 -16.06
N SER A 154 3.21 9.08 -17.18
CA SER A 154 3.97 9.20 -18.42
C SER A 154 3.99 10.64 -18.96
N ALA A 155 2.85 11.34 -18.92
CA ALA A 155 2.76 12.74 -19.33
C ALA A 155 3.65 13.66 -18.48
N ARG A 156 3.69 13.45 -17.15
CA ARG A 156 4.56 14.22 -16.25
C ARG A 156 6.03 13.89 -16.44
N GLN A 157 6.36 12.63 -16.68
CA GLN A 157 7.73 12.23 -17.00
C GLN A 157 8.21 12.87 -18.31
N ALA A 158 7.38 12.89 -19.35
CA ALA A 158 7.69 13.56 -20.61
C ALA A 158 7.90 15.08 -20.41
N MET A 159 7.02 15.74 -19.64
CA MET A 159 7.16 17.15 -19.29
C MET A 159 8.50 17.42 -18.55
N ILE A 160 8.82 16.62 -17.52
CA ILE A 160 10.08 16.76 -16.78
C ILE A 160 11.29 16.49 -17.69
N GLY A 161 11.18 15.55 -18.65
CA GLY A 161 12.17 15.33 -19.69
C GLY A 161 12.47 16.60 -20.47
N LYS A 162 11.46 17.28 -21.01
CA LYS A 162 11.60 18.56 -21.71
C LYS A 162 12.23 19.67 -20.86
N ILE A 163 11.86 19.75 -19.59
CA ILE A 163 12.47 20.70 -18.66
C ILE A 163 13.99 20.43 -18.50
N ARG A 164 14.37 19.17 -18.35
CA ARG A 164 15.78 18.75 -18.22
C ARG A 164 16.59 18.97 -19.49
N GLU A 165 15.95 18.89 -20.65
CA GLU A 165 16.54 19.23 -21.95
C GLU A 165 16.75 20.76 -22.14
N GLY A 166 16.36 21.58 -21.17
CA GLY A 166 16.55 23.02 -21.20
C GLY A 166 15.42 23.82 -21.84
N ALA A 167 14.25 23.20 -22.13
CA ALA A 167 13.13 23.87 -22.79
C ALA A 167 12.62 25.13 -22.08
N LEU A 168 12.82 25.25 -20.76
CA LEU A 168 12.45 26.43 -19.95
C LEU A 168 13.65 27.30 -19.59
N GLY A 169 14.85 26.98 -20.05
CA GLY A 169 16.07 27.67 -19.63
C GLY A 169 16.36 27.50 -18.15
N GLN A 170 16.93 28.52 -17.52
CA GLN A 170 17.24 28.50 -16.09
C GLN A 170 15.97 28.69 -15.26
N ILE A 171 15.65 27.71 -14.43
CA ILE A 171 14.51 27.78 -13.50
C ILE A 171 14.90 28.61 -12.28
N VAL A 172 14.30 29.77 -12.11
CA VAL A 172 14.53 30.68 -10.97
C VAL A 172 13.51 30.55 -9.85
N LEU A 173 12.32 30.00 -10.15
CA LEU A 173 11.26 29.82 -9.16
C LEU A 173 10.34 28.69 -9.59
N ILE A 174 9.97 27.83 -8.64
CA ILE A 174 8.92 26.80 -8.80
C ILE A 174 7.83 27.08 -7.77
N ARG A 175 6.58 27.19 -8.22
CA ARG A 175 5.41 27.26 -7.35
C ARG A 175 4.48 26.09 -7.62
N ALA A 176 4.01 25.45 -6.58
CA ALA A 176 3.01 24.40 -6.66
C ALA A 176 1.81 24.76 -5.77
N TYR A 177 0.61 24.56 -6.34
CA TYR A 177 -0.64 24.82 -5.62
C TYR A 177 -1.45 23.54 -5.60
N ARG A 178 -1.96 23.18 -4.42
CA ARG A 178 -2.99 22.18 -4.27
C ARG A 178 -4.25 22.86 -3.77
N MET A 179 -5.28 22.86 -4.60
CA MET A 179 -6.58 23.39 -4.26
C MET A 179 -7.52 22.21 -4.02
N ASP A 180 -7.95 22.05 -2.77
CA ASP A 180 -8.92 21.05 -2.34
C ASP A 180 -10.06 21.71 -1.57
N ALA A 181 -11.21 21.03 -1.50
CA ALA A 181 -12.28 21.41 -0.58
C ALA A 181 -11.79 21.25 0.88
N GLY A 182 -12.31 22.07 1.77
CA GLY A 182 -12.00 21.99 3.21
C GLY A 182 -12.37 20.59 3.76
N ILE A 183 -11.56 20.08 4.66
CA ILE A 183 -11.83 18.81 5.35
C ILE A 183 -12.77 19.10 6.52
N ARG A 184 -13.96 18.50 6.50
CA ARG A 184 -14.87 18.55 7.65
C ARG A 184 -14.45 17.47 8.65
N LEU A 185 -13.98 17.91 9.81
CA LEU A 185 -13.74 17.03 10.95
C LEU A 185 -15.03 16.95 11.77
N GLU A 186 -15.53 15.75 12.00
CA GLU A 186 -16.62 15.50 12.91
C GLU A 186 -16.08 15.33 14.34
N PRO A 187 -16.75 15.85 15.36
CA PRO A 187 -16.35 15.61 16.75
C PRO A 187 -16.52 14.14 17.12
N PHE A 188 -15.69 13.68 18.05
CA PHE A 188 -15.83 12.32 18.58
C PHE A 188 -17.15 12.18 19.36
N PRO A 189 -18.01 11.20 19.04
CA PRO A 189 -19.35 11.09 19.64
C PRO A 189 -19.34 10.53 21.05
N GLY A 190 -18.23 10.03 21.58
CA GLY A 190 -18.07 9.54 22.96
C GLY A 190 -18.68 8.17 23.28
N ASN A 191 -19.36 7.53 22.34
CA ASN A 191 -20.10 6.26 22.56
C ASN A 191 -19.44 5.02 21.94
N GLN A 192 -18.18 5.11 21.53
CA GLN A 192 -17.41 4.04 20.91
C GLN A 192 -15.91 4.18 21.22
N SER A 193 -15.09 3.21 20.80
CA SER A 193 -13.63 3.33 20.91
C SER A 193 -13.12 4.51 20.08
N GLU A 194 -12.47 5.47 20.74
CA GLU A 194 -11.88 6.64 20.09
C GLU A 194 -10.84 6.25 19.04
N VAL A 195 -9.97 5.29 19.33
CA VAL A 195 -8.97 4.79 18.39
C VAL A 195 -9.62 4.23 17.14
N LEU A 196 -10.64 3.40 17.28
CA LEU A 196 -11.34 2.84 16.12
C LEU A 196 -12.10 3.92 15.34
N TRP A 197 -12.68 4.90 16.04
CA TRP A 197 -13.32 6.03 15.39
C TRP A 197 -12.31 6.86 14.57
N GLN A 198 -11.15 7.17 15.13
CA GLN A 198 -10.07 7.89 14.44
C GLN A 198 -9.56 7.10 13.23
N LEU A 199 -9.36 5.79 13.35
CA LEU A 199 -8.91 4.92 12.25
C LEU A 199 -9.90 4.86 11.07
N ARG A 200 -11.18 5.03 11.32
CA ARG A 200 -12.17 5.17 10.23
C ARG A 200 -12.09 6.51 9.52
N ARG A 201 -11.46 7.51 10.14
CA ARG A 201 -11.33 8.88 9.66
C ARG A 201 -9.86 9.25 9.57
N PRO A 202 -9.19 9.02 8.43
CA PRO A 202 -7.74 9.19 8.30
C PRO A 202 -7.25 10.58 8.73
N TYR A 203 -8.05 11.63 8.49
CA TYR A 203 -7.70 12.99 8.87
C TYR A 203 -7.88 13.30 10.37
N ALA A 204 -8.67 12.50 11.10
CA ALA A 204 -8.79 12.63 12.54
C ALA A 204 -7.69 11.88 13.29
N PHE A 205 -7.20 10.76 12.71
CA PHE A 205 -6.12 9.97 13.29
C PHE A 205 -4.74 10.59 13.05
N LEU A 206 -4.52 11.06 11.86
CA LEU A 206 -3.31 11.78 11.45
C LEU A 206 -3.75 12.92 10.55
N TRP A 207 -3.89 14.09 11.10
CA TRP A 207 -4.43 15.26 10.42
C TRP A 207 -3.72 15.63 9.11
N VAL A 208 -2.62 14.97 8.77
CA VAL A 208 -1.78 15.18 7.57
C VAL A 208 -1.65 13.92 6.73
N SER A 209 -2.38 12.87 6.96
CA SER A 209 -2.21 11.65 6.16
C SER A 209 -2.76 11.76 4.74
#